data_022cef7f45e1a529cc9ae9bef64aa684
#
_entry.id   022cef7f45e1a529cc9ae9bef64aa684
#
_cell.length_a   1.000
_cell.length_b   1.000
_cell.length_c   1.000
_cell.angle_alpha   90.00
_cell.angle_beta   90.00
_cell.angle_gamma   90.00
#
_symmetry.space_group_name_H-M   'P 1'
#
loop_
_entity.id
_entity.type
_entity.pdbx_description
1 polymer ?
#
loop_
_entity_poly.entity_id
_entity_poly.type
_entity_poly.pdbx_seq_one_letter_code
_entity_poly.pdbx_strand_id
1 'polypeptide(L)'
;VLRDAGAIALGSGIGVAVFLLVPRNPRRQARDAVAMIRKDLLRILQLEAEADPQVWHARGSRQILRLSLHIGRAGGEHPTGMLATLNLGRAMIDLHQLGMPTPVGALVNGVLRHEVAPQEGVRGLRSLAVGDHDEQRKPRIQRLADTLEQASGLLTFGQSRRKEEA
;
A
#
# COMPACT_ATOMS: atom_id res chain seq x y z
N VAL A 1 51.74 -3.66 11.12
CA VAL A 1 50.65 -3.40 12.10
C VAL A 1 50.08 -1.98 11.94
N LEU A 2 50.91 -0.94 11.71
CA LEU A 2 50.39 0.43 11.51
C LEU A 2 49.70 0.67 10.16
N ARG A 3 50.10 -0.07 9.10
CA ARG A 3 49.47 0.05 7.76
C ARG A 3 48.06 -0.51 7.72
N ASP A 4 47.76 -1.56 8.44
CA ASP A 4 46.45 -2.20 8.48
C ASP A 4 45.42 -1.37 9.27
N ALA A 5 45.85 -0.72 10.37
CA ALA A 5 45.01 0.17 11.14
C ALA A 5 44.54 1.40 10.34
N GLY A 6 45.43 1.94 9.47
CA GLY A 6 45.09 3.04 8.58
C GLY A 6 44.02 2.69 7.51
N ALA A 7 44.11 1.49 6.96
CA ALA A 7 43.17 1.02 5.95
C ALA A 7 41.77 0.79 6.52
N ILE A 8 41.67 0.26 7.73
CA ILE A 8 40.38 0.05 8.44
C ILE A 8 39.75 1.38 8.80
N ALA A 9 40.53 2.35 9.28
CA ALA A 9 39.99 3.68 9.63
C ALA A 9 39.49 4.46 8.41
N LEU A 10 40.21 4.38 7.26
CA LEU A 10 39.80 4.98 6.00
C LEU A 10 38.55 4.31 5.43
N GLY A 11 38.45 2.99 5.45
CA GLY A 11 37.28 2.26 4.98
C GLY A 11 36.03 2.58 5.80
N SER A 12 36.15 2.65 7.12
CA SER A 12 35.05 3.01 8.01
C SER A 12 34.63 4.47 7.83
N GLY A 13 35.57 5.40 7.66
CA GLY A 13 35.30 6.81 7.44
C GLY A 13 34.57 7.08 6.11
N ILE A 14 34.96 6.40 5.02
CA ILE A 14 34.31 6.49 3.73
C ILE A 14 32.90 5.91 3.81
N GLY A 15 32.68 4.78 4.47
CA GLY A 15 31.38 4.17 4.67
C GLY A 15 30.41 5.10 5.41
N VAL A 16 30.87 5.74 6.48
CA VAL A 16 30.07 6.72 7.24
C VAL A 16 29.81 7.97 6.41
N ALA A 17 30.82 8.49 5.68
CA ALA A 17 30.65 9.68 4.83
C ALA A 17 29.65 9.42 3.68
N VAL A 18 29.71 8.26 3.00
CA VAL A 18 28.74 7.89 1.97
C VAL A 18 27.34 7.73 2.57
N PHE A 19 27.23 7.16 3.76
CA PHE A 19 25.96 7.03 4.46
C PHE A 19 25.32 8.37 4.85
N LEU A 20 26.15 9.37 5.19
CA LEU A 20 25.70 10.71 5.54
C LEU A 20 25.47 11.61 4.30
N LEU A 21 26.22 11.40 3.23
CA LEU A 21 26.16 12.22 2.01
C LEU A 21 25.05 11.80 1.03
N VAL A 22 24.49 10.59 1.15
CA VAL A 22 23.31 10.22 0.36
C VAL A 22 22.09 10.91 0.99
N PRO A 23 21.55 11.99 0.38
CA PRO A 23 20.37 12.64 0.90
C PRO A 23 19.19 11.68 0.83
N ARG A 24 18.94 10.98 1.92
CA ARG A 24 17.76 10.14 2.08
C ARG A 24 16.57 11.07 2.22
N ASN A 25 15.95 11.42 1.10
CA ASN A 25 14.72 12.19 1.12
C ASN A 25 13.59 11.31 1.71
N PRO A 26 13.21 11.51 3.00
CA PRO A 26 12.24 10.64 3.67
C PRO A 26 10.86 10.73 3.02
N ARG A 27 10.55 11.86 2.36
CA ARG A 27 9.30 12.01 1.60
C ARG A 27 9.28 11.11 0.36
N ARG A 28 10.42 10.97 -0.35
CA ARG A 28 10.54 10.03 -1.47
C ARG A 28 10.42 8.59 -0.99
N GLN A 29 11.07 8.25 0.11
CA GLN A 29 10.99 6.92 0.70
C GLN A 29 9.56 6.56 1.16
N ALA A 30 8.81 7.54 1.70
CA ALA A 30 7.41 7.34 2.03
C ALA A 30 6.55 7.07 0.78
N ARG A 31 6.76 7.81 -0.31
CA ARG A 31 6.06 7.56 -1.59
C ARG A 31 6.39 6.18 -2.16
N ASP A 32 7.65 5.79 -2.12
CA ASP A 32 8.10 4.48 -2.60
C ASP A 32 7.47 3.35 -1.77
N ALA A 33 7.35 3.53 -0.44
CA ALA A 33 6.68 2.58 0.43
C ALA A 33 5.18 2.45 0.10
N VAL A 34 4.46 3.55 -0.14
CA VAL A 34 3.06 3.51 -0.59
C VAL A 34 2.93 2.82 -1.95
N ALA A 35 3.84 3.11 -2.88
CA ALA A 35 3.85 2.44 -4.19
C ALA A 35 4.07 0.92 -4.06
N MET A 36 4.91 0.47 -3.13
CA MET A 36 5.12 -0.95 -2.84
C MET A 36 3.87 -1.60 -2.25
N ILE A 37 3.21 -0.96 -1.28
CA ILE A 37 1.94 -1.45 -0.71
C ILE A 37 0.90 -1.64 -1.82
N ARG A 38 0.76 -0.64 -2.69
CA ARG A 38 -0.17 -0.69 -3.82
C ARG A 38 0.17 -1.80 -4.81
N LYS A 39 1.46 -1.99 -5.12
CA LYS A 39 1.93 -3.09 -5.97
C LYS A 39 1.60 -4.45 -5.38
N ASP A 40 1.71 -4.60 -4.06
CA ASP A 40 1.36 -5.85 -3.39
C ASP A 40 -0.16 -6.08 -3.38
N LEU A 41 -0.99 -5.03 -3.22
CA LEU A 41 -2.45 -5.15 -3.39
C LEU A 41 -2.84 -5.55 -4.83
N LEU A 42 -2.20 -4.95 -5.85
CA LEU A 42 -2.40 -5.35 -7.24
C LEU A 42 -2.01 -6.81 -7.48
N ARG A 43 -0.94 -7.28 -6.81
CA ARG A 43 -0.53 -8.69 -6.90
C ARG A 43 -1.59 -9.63 -6.30
N ILE A 44 -2.26 -9.23 -5.19
CA ILE A 44 -3.37 -10.02 -4.63
C ILE A 44 -4.49 -10.17 -5.65
N LEU A 45 -4.82 -9.13 -6.43
CA LEU A 45 -5.81 -9.23 -7.51
C LEU A 45 -5.42 -10.21 -8.62
N GLN A 46 -4.14 -10.46 -8.82
CA GLN A 46 -3.61 -11.33 -9.88
C GLN A 46 -3.38 -12.77 -9.42
N LEU A 47 -3.16 -13.00 -8.12
CA LEU A 47 -2.76 -14.30 -7.57
C LEU A 47 -3.92 -15.27 -7.34
N GLU A 48 -5.17 -14.88 -7.63
CA GLU A 48 -6.35 -15.72 -7.43
C GLU A 48 -6.41 -16.34 -6.01
N ALA A 49 -6.90 -17.58 -5.88
CA ALA A 49 -7.18 -18.20 -4.57
C ALA A 49 -5.94 -18.55 -3.71
N GLU A 50 -4.72 -18.38 -4.21
CA GLU A 50 -3.48 -18.79 -3.50
C GLU A 50 -2.92 -17.75 -2.51
N ALA A 51 -3.54 -16.58 -2.40
CA ALA A 51 -3.06 -15.55 -1.48
C ALA A 51 -3.34 -15.94 -0.02
N ASP A 52 -2.28 -16.12 0.77
CA ASP A 52 -2.38 -16.41 2.20
C ASP A 52 -2.58 -15.10 3.01
N PRO A 53 -3.70 -14.96 3.77
CA PRO A 53 -3.96 -13.80 4.59
C PRO A 53 -2.89 -13.53 5.64
N GLN A 54 -2.23 -14.57 6.19
CA GLN A 54 -1.18 -14.41 7.21
C GLN A 54 0.10 -13.85 6.60
N VAL A 55 0.48 -14.36 5.42
CA VAL A 55 1.63 -13.85 4.66
C VAL A 55 1.41 -12.39 4.27
N TRP A 56 0.21 -12.05 3.80
CA TRP A 56 -0.18 -10.68 3.52
C TRP A 56 -0.05 -9.79 4.76
N HIS A 57 -0.64 -10.22 5.89
CA HIS A 57 -0.64 -9.43 7.12
C HIS A 57 0.78 -9.16 7.62
N ALA A 58 1.63 -10.18 7.68
CA ALA A 58 3.02 -10.06 8.12
C ALA A 58 3.86 -9.14 7.21
N ARG A 59 3.64 -9.21 5.89
CA ARG A 59 4.35 -8.39 4.92
C ARG A 59 3.86 -6.94 4.92
N GLY A 60 2.55 -6.76 4.91
CA GLY A 60 1.91 -5.44 4.94
C GLY A 60 2.21 -4.67 6.22
N SER A 61 2.18 -5.32 7.38
CA SER A 61 2.54 -4.70 8.67
C SER A 61 3.97 -4.16 8.67
N ARG A 62 4.93 -4.91 8.10
CA ARG A 62 6.32 -4.44 7.96
C ARG A 62 6.43 -3.22 7.05
N GLN A 63 5.68 -3.18 5.96
CA GLN A 63 5.68 -2.04 5.04
C GLN A 63 5.04 -0.80 5.67
N ILE A 64 3.94 -0.97 6.39
CA ILE A 64 3.28 0.11 7.13
C ILE A 64 4.20 0.68 8.21
N LEU A 65 4.91 -0.18 8.95
CA LEU A 65 5.88 0.27 9.93
C LEU A 65 7.01 1.09 9.29
N ARG A 66 7.56 0.64 8.16
CA ARG A 66 8.57 1.39 7.40
C ARG A 66 8.03 2.74 6.93
N LEU A 67 6.81 2.76 6.39
CA LEU A 67 6.14 3.99 5.96
C LEU A 67 6.00 4.96 7.13
N SER A 68 5.51 4.49 8.28
CA SER A 68 5.37 5.29 9.51
C SER A 68 6.69 5.91 9.95
N LEU A 69 7.78 5.13 9.92
CA LEU A 69 9.13 5.63 10.25
C LEU A 69 9.61 6.70 9.27
N HIS A 70 9.35 6.54 7.97
CA HIS A 70 9.75 7.54 6.96
C HIS A 70 8.96 8.84 7.09
N ILE A 71 7.66 8.74 7.36
CA ILE A 71 6.79 9.91 7.56
C ILE A 71 7.18 10.65 8.84
N GLY A 72 7.39 9.93 9.95
CA GLY A 72 7.85 10.53 11.20
C GLY A 72 9.18 11.28 11.05
N ARG A 73 10.13 10.72 10.30
CA ARG A 73 11.41 11.39 9.99
C ARG A 73 11.25 12.61 9.07
N ALA A 74 10.21 12.65 8.26
CA ALA A 74 9.89 13.77 7.39
C ALA A 74 9.15 14.90 8.13
N GLY A 75 8.77 14.71 9.39
CA GLY A 75 7.92 15.64 10.15
C GLY A 75 6.53 15.79 9.56
N GLY A 76 6.04 14.77 8.82
CA GLY A 76 4.75 14.78 8.17
C GLY A 76 3.66 14.12 9.03
N GLU A 77 2.42 14.47 8.75
CA GLU A 77 1.28 13.77 9.33
C GLU A 77 1.12 12.38 8.71
N HIS A 78 0.77 11.40 9.54
CA HIS A 78 0.50 10.06 9.07
C HIS A 78 -0.78 10.05 8.23
N PRO A 79 -0.75 9.47 7.01
CA PRO A 79 -1.96 9.37 6.19
C PRO A 79 -3.00 8.51 6.90
N THR A 80 -4.23 8.97 6.87
CA THR A 80 -5.36 8.20 7.37
C THR A 80 -5.50 6.90 6.58
N GLY A 81 -5.95 5.84 7.23
CA GLY A 81 -6.19 4.56 6.55
C GLY A 81 -4.98 3.64 6.39
N MET A 82 -3.83 3.93 7.03
CA MET A 82 -2.66 3.02 6.96
C MET A 82 -3.01 1.60 7.40
N LEU A 83 -3.68 1.44 8.55
CA LEU A 83 -4.10 0.13 9.05
C LEU A 83 -5.27 -0.45 8.23
N ALA A 84 -6.16 0.41 7.72
CA ALA A 84 -7.26 -0.01 6.87
C ALA A 84 -6.77 -0.69 5.58
N THR A 85 -5.57 -0.36 5.12
CA THR A 85 -4.95 -1.01 3.95
C THR A 85 -4.66 -2.49 4.19
N LEU A 86 -4.32 -2.90 5.43
CA LEU A 86 -4.18 -4.32 5.77
C LEU A 86 -5.52 -5.04 5.68
N ASN A 87 -6.57 -4.40 6.17
CA ASN A 87 -7.93 -4.94 6.10
C ASN A 87 -8.44 -5.01 4.66
N LEU A 88 -8.05 -4.04 3.81
CA LEU A 88 -8.37 -4.04 2.39
C LEU A 88 -7.78 -5.28 1.70
N GLY A 89 -6.48 -5.55 1.88
CA GLY A 89 -5.85 -6.73 1.32
C GLY A 89 -6.49 -8.03 1.81
N ARG A 90 -6.85 -8.12 3.09
CA ARG A 90 -7.57 -9.28 3.64
C ARG A 90 -8.96 -9.44 3.01
N ALA A 91 -9.73 -8.35 2.89
CA ALA A 91 -11.05 -8.39 2.26
C ALA A 91 -10.98 -8.84 0.79
N MET A 92 -9.92 -8.43 0.07
CA MET A 92 -9.66 -8.90 -1.30
C MET A 92 -9.39 -10.41 -1.33
N ILE A 93 -8.54 -10.93 -0.43
CA ILE A 93 -8.24 -12.36 -0.34
C ILE A 93 -9.49 -13.17 0.01
N ASP A 94 -10.24 -12.72 1.04
CA ASP A 94 -11.49 -13.37 1.46
C ASP A 94 -12.51 -13.45 0.30
N LEU A 95 -12.56 -12.42 -0.55
CA LEU A 95 -13.46 -12.40 -1.70
C LEU A 95 -12.94 -13.27 -2.86
N HIS A 96 -11.63 -13.35 -3.07
CA HIS A 96 -11.03 -14.27 -4.05
C HIS A 96 -11.34 -15.73 -3.74
N GLN A 97 -11.32 -16.11 -2.46
CA GLN A 97 -11.66 -17.48 -2.03
C GLN A 97 -13.13 -17.88 -2.34
N LEU A 98 -14.01 -16.89 -2.48
CA LEU A 98 -15.41 -17.10 -2.90
C LEU A 98 -15.65 -16.92 -4.40
N GLY A 99 -14.60 -16.64 -5.17
CA GLY A 99 -14.72 -16.24 -6.58
C GLY A 99 -15.08 -14.76 -6.71
N MET A 100 -14.06 -13.91 -6.78
CA MET A 100 -14.23 -12.46 -6.95
C MET A 100 -14.91 -12.17 -8.30
N PRO A 101 -16.05 -11.45 -8.31
CA PRO A 101 -16.70 -11.07 -9.56
C PRO A 101 -15.80 -10.15 -10.39
N THR A 102 -15.73 -10.37 -11.70
CA THR A 102 -14.92 -9.56 -12.62
C THR A 102 -15.15 -8.04 -12.49
N PRO A 103 -16.41 -7.54 -12.37
CA PRO A 103 -16.66 -6.11 -12.19
C PRO A 103 -16.07 -5.55 -10.89
N VAL A 104 -16.09 -6.35 -9.81
CA VAL A 104 -15.48 -5.96 -8.52
C VAL A 104 -13.98 -5.85 -8.66
N GLY A 105 -13.33 -6.86 -9.25
CA GLY A 105 -11.90 -6.86 -9.50
C GLY A 105 -11.46 -5.68 -10.40
N ALA A 106 -12.24 -5.37 -11.43
CA ALA A 106 -11.96 -4.26 -12.34
C ALA A 106 -12.01 -2.90 -11.61
N LEU A 107 -13.03 -2.67 -10.76
CA LEU A 107 -13.12 -1.43 -9.98
C LEU A 107 -11.97 -1.27 -9.01
N VAL A 108 -11.61 -2.32 -8.26
CA VAL A 108 -10.49 -2.26 -7.32
C VAL A 108 -9.17 -2.04 -8.08
N ASN A 109 -8.98 -2.71 -9.20
CA ASN A 109 -7.81 -2.51 -10.05
C ASN A 109 -7.71 -1.06 -10.54
N GLY A 110 -8.81 -0.49 -11.03
CA GLY A 110 -8.88 0.90 -11.49
C GLY A 110 -8.50 1.89 -10.38
N VAL A 111 -8.99 1.69 -9.15
CA VAL A 111 -8.61 2.53 -8.00
C VAL A 111 -7.13 2.38 -7.66
N LEU A 112 -6.61 1.15 -7.60
CA LEU A 112 -5.20 0.89 -7.29
C LEU A 112 -4.26 1.42 -8.37
N ARG A 113 -4.69 1.53 -9.61
CA ARG A 113 -3.94 2.14 -10.74
C ARG A 113 -4.16 3.64 -10.89
N HIS A 114 -5.01 4.25 -10.07
CA HIS A 114 -5.42 5.65 -10.18
C HIS A 114 -6.20 6.01 -11.46
N GLU A 115 -6.80 5.03 -12.10
CA GLU A 115 -7.67 5.19 -13.25
C GLU A 115 -9.09 5.58 -12.80
N VAL A 116 -9.46 5.19 -11.59
CA VAL A 116 -10.75 5.48 -10.93
C VAL A 116 -10.49 6.17 -9.59
N ALA A 117 -11.25 7.22 -9.28
CA ALA A 117 -11.16 7.88 -7.99
C ALA A 117 -11.65 6.92 -6.87
N PRO A 118 -11.02 6.92 -5.67
CA PRO A 118 -11.42 6.01 -4.59
C PRO A 118 -12.90 6.10 -4.24
N GLN A 119 -13.47 7.28 -4.18
CA GLN A 119 -14.90 7.49 -3.88
C GLN A 119 -15.82 6.92 -4.95
N GLU A 120 -15.40 6.97 -6.22
CA GLU A 120 -16.13 6.37 -7.33
C GLU A 120 -16.06 4.84 -7.27
N GLY A 121 -14.87 4.29 -6.99
CA GLY A 121 -14.68 2.88 -6.74
C GLY A 121 -15.56 2.35 -5.60
N VAL A 122 -15.62 3.07 -4.47
CA VAL A 122 -16.47 2.73 -3.33
C VAL A 122 -17.96 2.72 -3.71
N ARG A 123 -18.43 3.76 -4.43
CA ARG A 123 -19.83 3.81 -4.90
C ARG A 123 -20.16 2.65 -5.83
N GLY A 124 -19.27 2.35 -6.77
CA GLY A 124 -19.42 1.23 -7.69
C GLY A 124 -19.48 -0.11 -6.96
N LEU A 125 -18.58 -0.35 -5.99
CA LEU A 125 -18.61 -1.57 -5.18
C LEU A 125 -19.91 -1.72 -4.37
N ARG A 126 -20.39 -0.64 -3.75
CA ARG A 126 -21.68 -0.65 -3.02
C ARG A 126 -22.86 -0.96 -3.94
N SER A 127 -22.86 -0.41 -5.16
CA SER A 127 -23.88 -0.71 -6.17
C SER A 127 -23.84 -2.18 -6.59
N LEU A 128 -22.64 -2.74 -6.82
CA LEU A 128 -22.47 -4.16 -7.14
C LEU A 128 -22.92 -5.07 -5.98
N ALA A 129 -22.66 -4.68 -4.73
CA ALA A 129 -23.10 -5.42 -3.55
C ALA A 129 -24.64 -5.49 -3.46
N VAL A 130 -25.34 -4.41 -3.82
CA VAL A 130 -26.81 -4.40 -3.83
C VAL A 130 -27.36 -5.34 -4.91
N GLY A 131 -26.72 -5.40 -6.06
CA GLY A 131 -27.13 -6.25 -7.19
C GLY A 131 -26.67 -7.72 -7.07
N ASP A 132 -25.81 -8.08 -6.12
CA ASP A 132 -25.36 -9.44 -5.96
C ASP A 132 -26.42 -10.29 -5.20
N HIS A 133 -26.80 -11.39 -5.80
CA HIS A 133 -27.78 -12.33 -5.24
C HIS A 133 -27.14 -13.39 -4.33
N ASP A 134 -25.82 -13.47 -4.28
CA ASP A 134 -25.09 -14.38 -3.40
C ASP A 134 -24.98 -13.81 -2.00
N GLU A 135 -25.70 -14.43 -1.05
CA GLU A 135 -25.74 -13.99 0.33
C GLU A 135 -24.38 -14.03 1.04
N GLN A 136 -23.44 -14.85 0.57
CA GLN A 136 -22.10 -14.92 1.12
C GLN A 136 -21.17 -13.85 0.54
N ARG A 137 -21.32 -13.51 -0.74
CA ARG A 137 -20.49 -12.50 -1.42
C ARG A 137 -20.92 -11.08 -1.11
N LYS A 138 -22.20 -10.81 -1.08
CA LYS A 138 -22.75 -9.46 -0.81
C LYS A 138 -22.13 -8.76 0.39
N PRO A 139 -22.09 -9.34 1.61
CA PRO A 139 -21.48 -8.67 2.77
C PRO A 139 -19.97 -8.51 2.61
N ARG A 140 -19.31 -9.35 1.82
CA ARG A 140 -17.85 -9.24 1.59
C ARG A 140 -17.53 -8.14 0.59
N ILE A 141 -18.32 -7.95 -0.46
CA ILE A 141 -18.19 -6.81 -1.38
C ILE A 141 -18.43 -5.51 -0.60
N GLN A 142 -19.41 -5.48 0.28
CA GLN A 142 -19.68 -4.32 1.12
C GLN A 142 -18.52 -4.01 2.06
N ARG A 143 -17.96 -5.03 2.73
CA ARG A 143 -16.76 -4.90 3.55
C ARG A 143 -15.56 -4.41 2.75
N LEU A 144 -15.41 -4.88 1.51
CA LEU A 144 -14.36 -4.42 0.60
C LEU A 144 -14.53 -2.93 0.28
N ALA A 145 -15.76 -2.46 0.03
CA ALA A 145 -16.06 -1.04 -0.19
C ALA A 145 -15.71 -0.20 1.04
N ASP A 146 -16.10 -0.63 2.24
CA ASP A 146 -15.84 0.10 3.49
C ASP A 146 -14.33 0.16 3.81
N THR A 147 -13.61 -0.93 3.58
CA THR A 147 -12.15 -0.93 3.78
C THR A 147 -11.42 -0.09 2.72
N LEU A 148 -11.92 -0.06 1.50
CA LEU A 148 -11.38 0.81 0.43
C LEU A 148 -11.60 2.29 0.77
N GLU A 149 -12.77 2.66 1.27
CA GLU A 149 -13.07 4.01 1.73
C GLU A 149 -12.11 4.44 2.84
N GLN A 150 -11.94 3.59 3.87
CA GLN A 150 -11.02 3.84 4.98
C GLN A 150 -9.55 3.93 4.53
N ALA A 151 -9.15 3.16 3.53
CA ALA A 151 -7.80 3.16 3.00
C ALA A 151 -7.52 4.31 2.01
N SER A 152 -8.55 5.05 1.59
CA SER A 152 -8.46 6.07 0.52
C SER A 152 -7.39 7.13 0.76
N GLY A 153 -7.23 7.58 2.02
CA GLY A 153 -6.21 8.56 2.40
C GLY A 153 -4.77 8.08 2.12
N LEU A 154 -4.47 6.80 2.36
CA LEU A 154 -3.18 6.22 2.00
C LEU A 154 -3.04 6.05 0.48
N LEU A 155 -4.09 5.57 -0.19
CA LEU A 155 -4.04 5.31 -1.63
C LEU A 155 -3.84 6.58 -2.46
N THR A 156 -4.29 7.74 -1.96
CA THR A 156 -4.09 9.05 -2.60
C THR A 156 -2.85 9.79 -2.10
N PHE A 157 -2.13 9.25 -1.12
CA PHE A 157 -0.95 9.88 -0.56
C PHE A 157 0.11 10.19 -1.61
N GLY A 158 0.50 11.44 -1.69
CA GLY A 158 1.53 11.93 -2.63
C GLY A 158 1.04 12.30 -4.02
N GLN A 159 -0.27 12.21 -4.33
CA GLN A 159 -0.84 12.62 -5.62
C GLN A 159 -1.10 14.13 -5.73
N SER A 160 -1.44 14.79 -4.62
CA SER A 160 -1.88 16.18 -4.60
C SER A 160 -0.88 17.16 -5.21
N ARG A 161 0.41 16.86 -5.23
CA ARG A 161 1.45 17.75 -5.78
C ARG A 161 1.72 17.58 -7.28
N ARG A 162 1.31 16.48 -7.90
CA ARG A 162 1.52 16.30 -9.34
C ARG A 162 0.62 17.20 -10.20
N LYS A 163 -0.48 17.69 -9.61
CA LYS A 163 -1.41 18.63 -10.25
C LYS A 163 -0.99 20.11 -10.14
N GLU A 164 -0.05 20.43 -9.23
CA GLU A 164 0.45 21.79 -9.03
C GLU A 164 1.73 22.06 -9.85
N GLU A 165 2.40 20.98 -10.33
CA GLU A 165 3.65 21.08 -11.11
C GLU A 165 3.41 20.89 -12.63
N ALA A 166 2.17 20.67 -13.08
CA ALA A 166 1.76 20.53 -14.48
C ALA A 166 0.95 21.73 -14.96
#